data_388b1a189200ba1dc2aa854fa00536fa
#
_entry.id   388b1a189200ba1dc2aa854fa00536fa
#
_cell.length_a   1.000
_cell.length_b   1.000
_cell.length_c   1.000
_cell.angle_alpha   90.00
_cell.angle_beta   90.00
_cell.angle_gamma   90.00
#
_symmetry.space_group_name_H-M   'P 1'
#
loop_
_entity.id
_entity.type
_entity.pdbx_description
1 polymer ?
#
loop_
_entity_poly.entity_id
_entity_poly.type
_entity_poly.pdbx_seq_one_letter_code
_entity_poly.pdbx_strand_id
1 'polypeptide(L)'
;MVKSIFVSLFLVLAVSISAQTKRYYCEVKGVENEVSSGLKIVFDFGNKPVYAAFGGLRSNQKLVNEKGEEIPFYSMVDAGNYLSDKGWTFVQAYTSVYGSQAIVHWIFTKEAESKEEAIKGIMTKEEYNKNKNY
;
A
#
# COMPACT_ATOMS: atom_id res chain seq x y z
N MET A 1 -25.97 -48.69 26.71
CA MET A 1 -24.61 -48.15 26.95
C MET A 1 -23.78 -47.89 25.68
N VAL A 2 -24.34 -47.96 24.49
CA VAL A 2 -23.55 -47.80 23.23
C VAL A 2 -23.87 -46.47 22.51
N LYS A 3 -24.79 -45.66 23.03
CA LYS A 3 -25.21 -44.37 22.39
C LYS A 3 -24.38 -43.13 22.78
N SER A 4 -23.47 -43.23 23.74
CA SER A 4 -22.69 -42.10 24.22
C SER A 4 -21.28 -41.99 23.64
N ILE A 5 -20.80 -42.96 22.87
CA ILE A 5 -19.44 -43.00 22.34
C ILE A 5 -19.34 -42.29 20.97
N PHE A 6 -20.45 -42.13 20.24
CA PHE A 6 -20.44 -41.51 18.91
C PHE A 6 -20.48 -39.98 18.91
N VAL A 7 -20.78 -39.33 20.03
CA VAL A 7 -20.83 -37.88 20.12
C VAL A 7 -19.47 -37.25 20.39
N SER A 8 -18.53 -37.97 20.98
CA SER A 8 -17.20 -37.47 21.31
C SER A 8 -16.20 -37.44 20.15
N LEU A 9 -16.49 -38.09 19.04
CA LEU A 9 -15.54 -38.18 17.91
C LEU A 9 -15.73 -37.06 16.86
N PHE A 10 -16.78 -36.25 16.98
CA PHE A 10 -17.07 -35.18 16.03
C PHE A 10 -16.50 -33.81 16.48
N LEU A 11 -15.88 -33.73 17.66
CA LEU A 11 -15.42 -32.45 18.23
C LEU A 11 -13.93 -32.16 18.03
N VAL A 12 -13.19 -32.99 17.30
CA VAL A 12 -11.70 -32.86 17.19
C VAL A 12 -11.25 -32.41 15.79
N LEU A 13 -12.15 -32.11 14.88
CA LEU A 13 -11.81 -31.56 13.54
C LEU A 13 -12.17 -30.08 13.40
N ALA A 14 -11.99 -29.28 14.44
CA ALA A 14 -11.73 -27.87 14.27
C ALA A 14 -10.28 -27.72 13.78
N VAL A 15 -10.04 -28.08 12.52
CA VAL A 15 -8.81 -27.73 11.81
C VAL A 15 -8.79 -26.21 11.79
N SER A 16 -7.98 -25.61 12.65
CA SER A 16 -7.64 -24.20 12.56
C SER A 16 -6.98 -24.02 11.19
N ILE A 17 -7.75 -23.62 10.20
CA ILE A 17 -7.23 -23.09 8.95
C ILE A 17 -6.61 -21.76 9.34
N SER A 18 -5.36 -21.81 9.81
CA SER A 18 -4.54 -20.64 9.97
C SER A 18 -4.29 -20.13 8.57
N ALA A 19 -5.01 -19.09 8.17
CA ALA A 19 -4.72 -18.39 6.94
C ALA A 19 -3.25 -17.95 6.98
N GLN A 20 -2.48 -18.39 6.00
CA GLN A 20 -1.05 -18.09 5.94
C GLN A 20 -0.87 -16.63 5.49
N THR A 21 -0.56 -15.74 6.42
CA THR A 21 -0.22 -14.36 6.09
C THR A 21 1.11 -14.27 5.34
N LYS A 22 1.21 -13.32 4.44
CA LYS A 22 2.44 -12.95 3.71
C LYS A 22 2.78 -11.51 4.02
N ARG A 23 4.07 -11.19 3.90
CA ARG A 23 4.55 -9.82 4.04
C ARG A 23 4.49 -9.10 2.71
N TYR A 24 3.78 -7.98 2.68
CA TYR A 24 3.69 -7.06 1.56
C TYR A 24 4.51 -5.81 1.85
N TYR A 25 4.98 -5.17 0.80
CA TYR A 25 5.81 -3.97 0.87
C TYR A 25 5.13 -2.82 0.13
N CYS A 26 5.32 -1.62 0.64
CA CYS A 26 4.97 -0.36 0.00
C CYS A 26 6.17 0.57 0.05
N GLU A 27 6.47 1.23 -1.06
CA GLU A 27 7.46 2.28 -1.12
C GLU A 27 6.76 3.63 -1.30
N VAL A 28 7.07 4.58 -0.41
CA VAL A 28 6.65 5.98 -0.54
C VAL A 28 7.84 6.77 -1.05
N LYS A 29 7.67 7.48 -2.17
CA LYS A 29 8.68 8.33 -2.78
C LYS A 29 8.27 9.78 -2.65
N GLY A 30 9.17 10.61 -2.13
CA GLY A 30 9.02 12.05 -2.06
C GLY A 30 10.07 12.74 -2.92
N VAL A 31 9.63 13.59 -3.84
CA VAL A 31 10.50 14.38 -4.71
C VAL A 31 10.18 15.85 -4.53
N GLU A 32 11.21 16.66 -4.24
CA GLU A 32 11.06 18.11 -4.23
C GLU A 32 10.71 18.61 -5.64
N ASN A 33 9.72 19.48 -5.71
CA ASN A 33 9.33 20.08 -6.96
C ASN A 33 10.01 21.47 -7.10
N GLU A 34 10.91 21.61 -8.06
CA GLU A 34 11.64 22.87 -8.29
C GLU A 34 10.74 24.04 -8.71
N VAL A 35 9.54 23.74 -9.24
CA VAL A 35 8.64 24.76 -9.84
C VAL A 35 7.54 25.20 -8.87
N SER A 36 7.18 24.37 -7.91
CA SER A 36 6.19 24.68 -6.88
C SER A 36 6.73 24.32 -5.51
N SER A 37 6.56 25.19 -4.53
CA SER A 37 6.91 24.89 -3.15
C SER A 37 6.09 23.69 -2.68
N GLY A 38 6.68 22.50 -2.66
CA GLY A 38 6.00 21.29 -2.19
C GLY A 38 6.70 20.01 -2.58
N LEU A 39 6.41 18.99 -1.83
CA LEU A 39 6.91 17.64 -2.05
C LEU A 39 5.88 16.84 -2.87
N LYS A 40 6.28 16.29 -4.01
CA LYS A 40 5.47 15.33 -4.74
C LYS A 40 5.62 13.97 -4.11
N ILE A 41 4.55 13.44 -3.54
CA ILE A 41 4.54 12.13 -2.87
C ILE A 41 3.75 11.14 -3.71
N VAL A 42 4.33 9.95 -3.94
CA VAL A 42 3.70 8.83 -4.64
C VAL A 42 3.92 7.54 -3.88
N PHE A 43 3.02 6.58 -4.08
CA PHE A 43 2.97 5.30 -3.39
C PHE A 43 3.08 4.15 -4.40
N ASP A 44 4.01 3.23 -4.14
CA ASP A 44 4.23 2.05 -4.96
C ASP A 44 3.91 0.80 -4.14
N PHE A 45 2.82 0.12 -4.49
CA PHE A 45 2.39 -1.15 -3.90
C PHE A 45 2.78 -2.35 -4.78
N GLY A 46 3.83 -2.22 -5.58
CA GLY A 46 4.28 -3.27 -6.50
C GLY A 46 3.41 -3.38 -7.76
N ASN A 47 2.82 -2.30 -8.20
CA ASN A 47 2.15 -2.22 -9.49
C ASN A 47 3.18 -2.01 -10.60
N LYS A 48 2.86 -2.43 -11.84
CA LYS A 48 3.75 -2.23 -12.98
C LYS A 48 4.05 -0.74 -13.15
N PRO A 49 5.31 -0.30 -13.03
CA PRO A 49 5.62 1.11 -13.19
C PRO A 49 5.36 1.49 -14.65
N VAL A 50 4.60 2.54 -14.85
CA VAL A 50 4.42 3.14 -16.16
C VAL A 50 5.33 4.37 -16.20
N TYR A 51 6.51 4.25 -16.78
CA TYR A 51 7.42 5.38 -16.96
C TYR A 51 6.94 6.25 -18.13
N ALA A 52 6.78 7.55 -17.90
CA ALA A 52 6.69 8.52 -18.99
C ALA A 52 8.09 9.01 -19.32
N ALA A 53 8.40 9.04 -20.60
CA ALA A 53 9.70 9.50 -21.11
C ALA A 53 10.04 10.96 -20.71
N PHE A 54 9.07 11.74 -20.23
CA PHE A 54 9.21 13.17 -19.94
C PHE A 54 8.52 13.62 -18.65
N GLY A 55 8.35 12.79 -17.65
CA GLY A 55 7.47 13.23 -16.59
C GLY A 55 7.74 12.82 -15.17
N GLY A 56 8.89 12.33 -14.85
CA GLY A 56 9.17 11.96 -13.47
C GLY A 56 8.11 11.03 -12.86
N LEU A 57 7.98 11.03 -11.56
CA LEU A 57 7.00 10.24 -10.81
C LEU A 57 5.56 10.55 -11.24
N ARG A 58 4.86 9.56 -11.79
CA ARG A 58 3.53 9.76 -12.39
C ARG A 58 2.46 10.05 -11.34
N SER A 59 1.52 10.88 -11.76
CA SER A 59 0.31 11.20 -11.00
C SER A 59 -0.57 9.97 -10.71
N ASN A 60 -0.43 8.88 -11.46
CA ASN A 60 -1.23 7.66 -11.30
C ASN A 60 -0.91 6.88 -10.01
N GLN A 61 0.25 7.09 -9.42
CA GLN A 61 0.64 6.49 -8.12
C GLN A 61 0.26 7.37 -6.92
N LYS A 62 -0.45 8.47 -7.13
CA LYS A 62 -1.05 9.24 -6.05
C LYS A 62 -2.26 8.50 -5.49
N LEU A 63 -2.53 8.71 -4.21
CA LEU A 63 -3.73 8.18 -3.57
C LEU A 63 -4.93 9.09 -3.81
N VAL A 64 -6.10 8.48 -3.91
CA VAL A 64 -7.36 9.16 -4.09
C VAL A 64 -8.40 8.69 -3.07
N ASN A 65 -9.37 9.56 -2.79
CA ASN A 65 -10.54 9.20 -2.01
C ASN A 65 -11.57 8.42 -2.86
N GLU A 66 -12.70 8.07 -2.27
CA GLU A 66 -13.79 7.34 -2.93
C GLU A 66 -14.40 8.08 -4.14
N LYS A 67 -14.23 9.40 -4.20
CA LYS A 67 -14.68 10.25 -5.31
C LYS A 67 -13.65 10.38 -6.44
N GLY A 68 -12.44 9.83 -6.23
CA GLY A 68 -11.33 9.94 -7.18
C GLY A 68 -10.54 11.25 -7.05
N GLU A 69 -10.79 12.03 -5.99
CA GLU A 69 -10.05 13.24 -5.69
C GLU A 69 -8.72 12.88 -5.01
N GLU A 70 -7.62 13.55 -5.41
CA GLU A 70 -6.31 13.29 -4.83
C GLU A 70 -6.28 13.65 -3.34
N ILE A 71 -5.72 12.75 -2.54
CA ILE A 71 -5.46 12.99 -1.12
C ILE A 71 -4.15 13.78 -1.05
N PRO A 72 -4.16 15.02 -0.52
CA PRO A 72 -2.94 15.81 -0.41
C PRO A 72 -2.09 15.29 0.76
N PHE A 73 -0.79 15.12 0.53
CA PHE A 73 0.19 14.86 1.58
C PHE A 73 1.21 16.00 1.60
N TYR A 74 1.39 16.58 2.76
CA TYR A 74 2.24 17.77 2.94
C TYR A 74 3.68 17.43 3.28
N SER A 75 3.94 16.19 3.72
CA SER A 75 5.27 15.70 4.08
C SER A 75 5.35 14.18 4.02
N MET A 76 6.57 13.64 4.04
CA MET A 76 6.79 12.19 4.18
C MET A 76 6.22 11.65 5.50
N VAL A 77 6.25 12.45 6.57
CA VAL A 77 5.68 12.07 7.86
C VAL A 77 4.16 11.96 7.78
N ASP A 78 3.51 12.90 7.08
CA ASP A 78 2.05 12.86 6.85
C ASP A 78 1.64 11.61 6.07
N ALA A 79 2.36 11.28 5.01
CA ALA A 79 2.16 10.04 4.25
C ALA A 79 2.42 8.79 5.10
N GLY A 80 3.45 8.82 5.96
CA GLY A 80 3.77 7.74 6.89
C GLY A 80 2.69 7.52 7.94
N ASN A 81 2.13 8.56 8.52
CA ASN A 81 1.03 8.50 9.45
C ASN A 81 -0.22 7.89 8.79
N TYR A 82 -0.54 8.31 7.56
CA TYR A 82 -1.62 7.72 6.79
C TYR A 82 -1.47 6.21 6.61
N LEU A 83 -0.27 5.75 6.23
CA LEU A 83 0.00 4.32 6.07
C LEU A 83 -0.07 3.57 7.42
N SER A 84 0.44 4.17 8.49
CA SER A 84 0.37 3.59 9.85
C SER A 84 -1.07 3.40 10.31
N ASP A 85 -1.96 4.35 10.03
CA ASP A 85 -3.40 4.25 10.31
C ASP A 85 -4.07 3.11 9.50
N LYS A 86 -3.48 2.72 8.38
CA LYS A 86 -3.90 1.57 7.55
C LYS A 86 -3.19 0.26 7.93
N GLY A 87 -2.42 0.25 9.01
CA GLY A 87 -1.76 -0.95 9.54
C GLY A 87 -0.43 -1.28 8.89
N TRP A 88 0.18 -0.35 8.15
CA TRP A 88 1.52 -0.48 7.61
C TRP A 88 2.56 -0.06 8.64
N THR A 89 3.67 -0.78 8.69
CA THR A 89 4.78 -0.52 9.60
C THR A 89 5.99 0.00 8.83
N PHE A 90 6.56 1.11 9.27
CA PHE A 90 7.79 1.66 8.71
C PHE A 90 8.96 0.72 8.94
N VAL A 91 9.80 0.51 7.93
CA VAL A 91 10.98 -0.36 7.98
C VAL A 91 12.27 0.45 7.90
N GLN A 92 12.41 1.25 6.84
CA GLN A 92 13.62 2.03 6.59
C GLN A 92 13.36 3.19 5.64
N ALA A 93 14.28 4.16 5.65
CA ALA A 93 14.34 5.24 4.68
C ALA A 93 15.73 5.30 4.05
N TYR A 94 15.78 5.74 2.79
CA TYR A 94 17.01 6.07 2.10
C TYR A 94 16.75 7.21 1.11
N THR A 95 17.82 7.81 0.60
CA THR A 95 17.76 8.84 -0.41
C THR A 95 18.55 8.41 -1.63
N SER A 96 17.99 8.62 -2.81
CA SER A 96 18.69 8.49 -4.09
C SER A 96 18.74 9.84 -4.79
N VAL A 97 19.65 9.97 -5.76
CA VAL A 97 19.77 11.18 -6.58
C VAL A 97 19.58 10.79 -8.02
N TYR A 98 18.70 11.50 -8.73
CA TYR A 98 18.51 11.37 -10.16
C TYR A 98 18.68 12.75 -10.82
N GLY A 99 19.76 12.94 -11.57
CA GLY A 99 20.17 14.24 -12.04
C GLY A 99 20.52 15.19 -10.87
N SER A 100 19.83 16.33 -10.77
CA SER A 100 19.94 17.28 -9.66
C SER A 100 18.91 17.05 -8.54
N GLN A 101 17.98 16.11 -8.72
CA GLN A 101 16.88 15.89 -7.78
C GLN A 101 17.21 14.82 -6.75
N ALA A 102 17.03 15.14 -5.47
CA ALA A 102 17.01 14.16 -4.40
C ALA A 102 15.61 13.51 -4.29
N ILE A 103 15.59 12.19 -4.20
CA ILE A 103 14.37 11.41 -4.00
C ILE A 103 14.49 10.72 -2.65
N VAL A 104 13.56 11.01 -1.76
CA VAL A 104 13.45 10.34 -0.46
C VAL A 104 12.55 9.11 -0.61
N HIS A 105 13.02 7.98 -0.12
CA HIS A 105 12.33 6.70 -0.17
C HIS A 105 12.05 6.20 1.24
N TRP A 106 10.79 5.88 1.54
CA TRP A 106 10.39 5.24 2.78
C TRP A 106 9.73 3.90 2.47
N ILE A 107 10.23 2.84 3.10
CA ILE A 107 9.73 1.48 2.93
C ILE A 107 8.85 1.11 4.11
N PHE A 108 7.68 0.58 3.80
CA PHE A 108 6.71 0.06 4.76
C PHE A 108 6.39 -1.40 4.48
N THR A 109 5.99 -2.14 5.51
CA THR A 109 5.52 -3.52 5.40
C THR A 109 4.19 -3.70 6.09
N LYS A 110 3.41 -4.68 5.60
CA LYS A 110 2.19 -5.14 6.24
C LYS A 110 2.02 -6.63 6.00
N GLU A 111 1.61 -7.38 7.03
CA GLU A 111 1.24 -8.78 6.90
C GLU A 111 -0.26 -8.88 6.59
N ALA A 112 -0.62 -9.67 5.59
CA ALA A 112 -1.98 -9.90 5.14
C ALA A 112 -2.10 -11.24 4.42
N GLU A 113 -3.30 -11.76 4.25
CA GLU A 113 -3.56 -13.00 3.52
C GLU A 113 -3.43 -12.81 2.00
N SER A 114 -3.74 -11.61 1.51
CA SER A 114 -3.66 -11.23 0.10
C SER A 114 -3.19 -9.79 -0.09
N LYS A 115 -2.81 -9.44 -1.32
CA LYS A 115 -2.46 -8.06 -1.69
C LYS A 115 -3.68 -7.14 -1.54
N GLU A 116 -4.85 -7.60 -1.92
CA GLU A 116 -6.12 -6.88 -1.83
C GLU A 116 -6.43 -6.53 -0.37
N GLU A 117 -6.21 -7.46 0.54
CA GLU A 117 -6.37 -7.21 1.97
C GLU A 117 -5.31 -6.23 2.49
N ALA A 118 -4.06 -6.37 2.06
CA ALA A 118 -2.99 -5.46 2.48
C ALA A 118 -3.31 -3.99 2.13
N ILE A 119 -3.84 -3.74 0.93
CA ILE A 119 -4.17 -2.40 0.44
C ILE A 119 -5.63 -1.98 0.71
N LYS A 120 -6.39 -2.76 1.46
CA LYS A 120 -7.79 -2.44 1.76
C LYS A 120 -7.94 -1.04 2.37
N GLY A 121 -8.84 -0.25 1.77
CA GLY A 121 -9.06 1.15 2.16
C GLY A 121 -7.99 2.13 1.66
N ILE A 122 -7.14 1.69 0.74
CA ILE A 122 -6.19 2.53 0.01
C ILE A 122 -6.51 2.38 -1.48
N MET A 123 -6.60 3.48 -2.20
CA MET A 123 -6.86 3.47 -3.64
C MET A 123 -5.89 4.41 -4.36
N THR A 124 -5.19 3.89 -5.35
CA THR A 124 -4.38 4.72 -6.24
C THR A 124 -5.25 5.30 -7.36
N LYS A 125 -4.82 6.40 -7.93
CA LYS A 125 -5.51 7.02 -9.08
C LYS A 125 -5.60 6.07 -10.28
N GLU A 126 -4.60 5.21 -10.46
CA GLU A 126 -4.61 4.19 -11.50
C GLU A 126 -5.73 3.17 -11.30
N GLU A 127 -5.88 2.65 -10.08
CA GLU A 127 -6.94 1.68 -9.74
C GLU A 127 -8.33 2.31 -9.86
N TYR A 128 -8.50 3.53 -9.38
CA TYR A 128 -9.75 4.27 -9.52
C TYR A 128 -10.16 4.42 -10.99
N ASN A 129 -9.23 4.80 -11.85
CA ASN A 129 -9.49 4.98 -13.28
C ASN A 129 -9.81 3.65 -13.99
N LYS A 130 -9.17 2.55 -13.60
CA LYS A 130 -9.49 1.21 -14.12
C LYS A 130 -10.92 0.80 -13.75
N ASN A 131 -11.31 1.00 -12.50
CA ASN A 131 -12.64 0.62 -12.00
C ASN A 131 -13.78 1.46 -12.61
N LYS A 132 -13.49 2.68 -13.10
CA LYS A 132 -14.47 3.56 -13.72
C LYS A 132 -14.78 3.19 -15.19
N ASN A 133 -13.92 2.42 -15.82
CA ASN A 133 -14.05 2.02 -17.23
C ASN A 133 -14.76 0.66 -17.42
N TYR A 134 -15.32 0.10 -16.36
CA TYR A 134 -16.21 -1.05 -16.31
C TYR A 134 -17.60 -0.60 -15.85
#